data_f969022f4917955e525acb301a54bf3c
#
_entry.id   f969022f4917955e525acb301a54bf3c
#
_cell.length_a   1.000
_cell.length_b   1.000
_cell.length_c   1.000
_cell.angle_alpha   90.00
_cell.angle_beta   90.00
_cell.angle_gamma   90.00
#
_symmetry.space_group_name_H-M   'P 1'
#
loop_
_entity.id
_entity.type
_entity.pdbx_description
1 polymer ?
#
loop_
_entity_poly.entity_id
_entity_poly.type
_entity_poly.pdbx_seq_one_letter_code
_entity_poly.pdbx_strand_id
1 'polypeptide(L)'
;MKRILSFLILIPMFTWAGDNHVHVEQVVSGSVDLDITQIGYDNTINFSFAHSGNDFNFSQVGNGNSISWVSYWGSGKAWGGDVDGSNNDEDVSQTGGATYGRHIWGNNNDVDVYQNGTHTHNIDIHTDDVDHDAHQSGTGSHYSHVYYYGSQDGSVVNLMQKDGANHNAQITLQGNYPTTLNLLQQGNSNKSYTLTQNCQNSNGCSISVTQE
;
A
#
# COMPACT_ATOMS: atom_id res chain seq x y z
N MET A 1 10.93 18.07 -27.88
CA MET A 1 9.87 17.06 -27.81
C MET A 1 8.86 17.54 -26.77
N LYS A 2 7.61 17.74 -27.18
CA LYS A 2 6.54 18.12 -26.23
C LYS A 2 6.08 16.85 -25.52
N ARG A 3 6.32 16.75 -24.24
CA ARG A 3 5.77 15.68 -23.41
C ARG A 3 4.30 16.01 -23.13
N ILE A 4 3.42 15.13 -23.57
CA ILE A 4 1.99 15.24 -23.30
C ILE A 4 1.75 14.55 -21.98
N LEU A 5 1.43 15.32 -20.95
CA LEU A 5 0.89 14.81 -19.70
C LEU A 5 -0.58 14.46 -19.97
N SER A 6 -0.88 13.18 -20.10
CA SER A 6 -2.28 12.74 -20.23
C SER A 6 -2.86 12.59 -18.83
N PHE A 7 -3.68 13.54 -18.44
CA PHE A 7 -4.47 13.49 -17.22
C PHE A 7 -5.87 13.03 -17.59
N LEU A 8 -6.23 11.80 -17.28
CA LEU A 8 -7.60 11.33 -17.44
C LEU A 8 -8.26 11.27 -16.05
N ILE A 9 -8.93 12.35 -15.69
CA ILE A 9 -9.81 12.33 -14.52
C ILE A 9 -11.20 11.93 -15.01
N LEU A 10 -11.62 10.73 -14.71
CA LEU A 10 -12.99 10.29 -14.92
C LEU A 10 -13.81 10.64 -13.68
N ILE A 11 -14.54 11.74 -13.71
CA ILE A 11 -15.51 12.08 -12.68
C ILE A 11 -16.84 11.45 -13.05
N PRO A 12 -17.32 10.43 -12.34
CA PRO A 12 -18.67 9.91 -12.59
C PRO A 12 -19.71 10.92 -12.10
N MET A 13 -20.56 11.33 -12.99
CA MET A 13 -21.77 12.08 -12.64
C MET A 13 -22.84 11.15 -12.05
N PHE A 14 -23.55 11.70 -11.04
CA PHE A 14 -24.77 11.18 -10.37
C PHE A 14 -24.49 10.38 -9.08
N THR A 15 -25.04 10.67 -7.98
CA THR A 15 -26.18 11.35 -7.36
C THR A 15 -26.10 11.20 -5.83
N TRP A 16 -26.52 12.18 -5.05
CA TRP A 16 -26.77 12.17 -3.58
C TRP A 16 -25.59 11.67 -2.72
N ALA A 17 -24.80 12.54 -2.31
CA ALA A 17 -23.43 12.21 -2.27
C ALA A 17 -22.77 12.84 -1.04
N GLY A 18 -22.09 12.03 -0.30
CA GLY A 18 -20.88 12.44 0.35
C GLY A 18 -19.83 12.73 -0.73
N ASP A 19 -18.94 13.66 -0.49
CA ASP A 19 -17.95 14.08 -1.47
C ASP A 19 -16.81 13.05 -1.59
N ASN A 20 -16.61 12.49 -2.76
CA ASN A 20 -15.36 11.80 -3.06
C ASN A 20 -14.25 12.87 -3.16
N HIS A 21 -13.14 12.61 -2.53
CA HIS A 21 -12.02 13.54 -2.47
C HIS A 21 -10.76 12.93 -3.12
N VAL A 22 -10.16 13.65 -4.04
CA VAL A 22 -8.86 13.34 -4.61
C VAL A 22 -7.97 14.56 -4.47
N HIS A 23 -6.80 14.38 -3.93
CA HIS A 23 -5.75 15.39 -3.88
C HIS A 23 -4.47 14.80 -4.44
N VAL A 24 -3.87 15.46 -5.40
CA VAL A 24 -2.62 15.04 -6.04
C VAL A 24 -1.66 16.22 -6.06
N GLU A 25 -0.47 16.04 -5.54
CA GLU A 25 0.61 17.03 -5.60
C GLU A 25 1.84 16.41 -6.26
N GLN A 26 2.41 17.08 -7.23
CA GLN A 26 3.64 16.66 -7.91
C GLN A 26 4.72 17.74 -7.72
N VAL A 27 5.80 17.39 -7.06
CA VAL A 27 6.84 18.34 -6.65
C VAL A 27 8.00 18.43 -7.64
N VAL A 28 8.24 17.42 -8.45
CA VAL A 28 9.32 17.40 -9.46
C VAL A 28 8.86 16.93 -10.82
N SER A 29 9.59 17.33 -11.84
CA SER A 29 9.31 16.95 -13.24
C SER A 29 9.68 15.49 -13.50
N GLY A 30 8.70 14.66 -13.79
CA GLY A 30 8.87 13.28 -14.17
C GLY A 30 7.67 12.74 -14.93
N SER A 31 7.75 11.51 -15.42
CA SER A 31 6.58 10.81 -15.92
C SER A 31 5.91 10.11 -14.76
N VAL A 32 4.67 10.43 -14.52
CA VAL A 32 3.77 9.70 -13.62
C VAL A 32 2.60 9.29 -14.49
N ASP A 33 2.25 8.03 -14.50
CA ASP A 33 0.97 7.54 -14.98
C ASP A 33 0.08 7.34 -13.74
N LEU A 34 -1.13 7.83 -13.77
CA LEU A 34 -2.02 7.79 -12.63
C LEU A 34 -3.44 7.55 -13.11
N ASP A 35 -3.97 6.40 -12.80
CA ASP A 35 -5.37 6.04 -13.05
C ASP A 35 -6.13 5.98 -11.74
N ILE A 36 -7.25 6.69 -11.62
CA ILE A 36 -8.06 6.72 -10.41
C ILE A 36 -9.51 6.44 -10.75
N THR A 37 -10.09 5.45 -10.12
CA THR A 37 -11.52 5.15 -10.17
C THR A 37 -12.14 5.23 -8.77
N GLN A 38 -13.13 6.09 -8.59
CA GLN A 38 -13.93 6.16 -7.35
C GLN A 38 -15.41 6.00 -7.65
N ILE A 39 -16.03 4.98 -7.07
CA ILE A 39 -17.47 4.68 -7.20
C ILE A 39 -18.08 4.58 -5.80
N GLY A 40 -19.06 5.41 -5.49
CA GLY A 40 -19.69 5.50 -4.17
C GLY A 40 -19.54 6.88 -3.58
N TYR A 41 -19.50 6.98 -2.26
CA TYR A 41 -19.37 8.26 -1.55
C TYR A 41 -18.36 8.19 -0.39
N ASP A 42 -17.85 9.34 0.02
CA ASP A 42 -16.87 9.49 1.10
C ASP A 42 -15.56 8.69 0.87
N ASN A 43 -15.18 8.47 -0.39
CA ASN A 43 -13.91 7.87 -0.71
C ASN A 43 -12.82 8.95 -0.82
N THR A 44 -11.66 8.69 -0.28
CA THR A 44 -10.55 9.66 -0.23
C THR A 44 -9.27 9.08 -0.81
N ILE A 45 -8.61 9.84 -1.67
CA ILE A 45 -7.26 9.60 -2.13
C ILE A 45 -6.45 10.88 -1.95
N ASN A 46 -5.38 10.81 -1.20
CA ASN A 46 -4.39 11.88 -1.10
C ASN A 46 -3.04 11.36 -1.61
N PHE A 47 -2.35 12.20 -2.34
CA PHE A 47 -1.10 11.79 -2.98
C PHE A 47 -0.04 12.89 -2.99
N SER A 48 1.21 12.52 -3.01
CA SER A 48 2.36 13.40 -3.23
C SER A 48 3.48 12.63 -3.92
N PHE A 49 4.13 13.22 -4.89
CA PHE A 49 5.18 12.59 -5.70
C PHE A 49 6.45 13.40 -5.65
N ALA A 50 7.60 12.75 -5.67
CA ALA A 50 8.88 13.43 -5.69
C ALA A 50 9.78 13.05 -6.87
N HIS A 51 9.68 11.88 -7.46
CA HIS A 51 10.58 11.42 -8.53
C HIS A 51 9.84 10.88 -9.75
N SER A 52 10.58 10.40 -10.74
CA SER A 52 10.05 10.06 -12.07
C SER A 52 9.86 8.57 -12.30
N GLY A 53 8.97 8.21 -13.22
CA GLY A 53 8.77 6.84 -13.68
C GLY A 53 7.89 5.98 -12.77
N ASN A 54 7.12 6.60 -11.88
CA ASN A 54 6.15 5.89 -11.05
C ASN A 54 4.86 5.67 -11.83
N ASP A 55 4.22 4.53 -11.60
CA ASP A 55 2.90 4.16 -12.09
C ASP A 55 1.98 3.87 -10.91
N PHE A 56 0.72 4.28 -10.99
CA PHE A 56 -0.23 4.13 -9.89
C PHE A 56 -1.62 3.86 -10.43
N ASN A 57 -2.24 2.81 -9.99
CA ASN A 57 -3.61 2.49 -10.31
C ASN A 57 -4.43 2.33 -9.03
N PHE A 58 -5.44 3.17 -8.84
CA PHE A 58 -6.28 3.16 -7.65
C PHE A 58 -7.74 2.94 -8.01
N SER A 59 -8.34 1.92 -7.43
CA SER A 59 -9.76 1.64 -7.56
C SER A 59 -10.43 1.58 -6.18
N GLN A 60 -11.37 2.49 -5.94
CA GLN A 60 -12.18 2.50 -4.73
C GLN A 60 -13.66 2.33 -5.10
N VAL A 61 -14.26 1.23 -4.66
CA VAL A 61 -15.65 0.91 -4.89
C VAL A 61 -16.36 0.73 -3.55
N GLY A 62 -17.51 1.38 -3.37
CA GLY A 62 -18.23 1.44 -2.10
C GLY A 62 -18.01 2.77 -1.39
N ASN A 63 -18.19 2.79 -0.08
CA ASN A 63 -18.22 4.04 0.67
C ASN A 63 -17.15 4.06 1.76
N GLY A 64 -16.56 5.23 1.98
CA GLY A 64 -15.61 5.45 3.06
C GLY A 64 -14.27 4.72 2.89
N ASN A 65 -13.87 4.37 1.68
CA ASN A 65 -12.53 3.87 1.44
C ASN A 65 -11.53 5.01 1.53
N SER A 66 -10.37 4.75 2.09
CA SER A 66 -9.33 5.75 2.23
C SER A 66 -7.98 5.20 1.78
N ILE A 67 -7.38 5.86 0.83
CA ILE A 67 -5.97 5.76 0.50
C ILE A 67 -5.35 7.07 0.94
N SER A 68 -4.79 7.09 2.11
CA SER A 68 -4.13 8.26 2.63
C SER A 68 -3.04 7.87 3.58
N TRP A 69 -1.89 8.32 3.32
CA TRP A 69 -0.87 8.45 4.33
C TRP A 69 -0.36 9.87 4.29
N VAL A 70 -0.15 10.42 5.43
CA VAL A 70 0.43 11.71 5.58
C VAL A 70 1.81 11.51 6.20
N SER A 71 2.88 11.66 5.44
CA SER A 71 4.25 11.48 5.88
C SER A 71 5.10 12.73 5.59
N TYR A 72 6.06 13.04 6.42
CA TYR A 72 6.93 14.20 6.30
C TYR A 72 8.37 13.94 6.59
N TRP A 73 9.23 14.40 5.76
CA TRP A 73 10.64 14.47 6.10
C TRP A 73 11.25 15.87 5.85
N GLY A 74 12.10 16.31 6.77
CA GLY A 74 12.94 17.48 6.64
C GLY A 74 12.25 18.83 6.91
N SER A 75 12.79 19.59 7.85
CA SER A 75 12.48 21.00 8.11
C SER A 75 11.00 21.40 8.25
N GLY A 76 10.24 20.67 9.05
CA GLY A 76 8.96 21.16 9.59
C GLY A 76 7.78 21.16 8.62
N LYS A 77 7.69 20.22 7.72
CA LYS A 77 6.55 20.03 6.82
C LYS A 77 5.86 18.69 6.98
N ALA A 78 4.50 18.63 6.98
CA ALA A 78 3.63 17.51 7.23
C ALA A 78 3.55 16.47 6.10
N TRP A 79 3.37 15.28 6.32
CA TRP A 79 3.52 14.07 5.58
C TRP A 79 2.27 13.72 4.75
N GLY A 80 2.33 13.63 3.47
CA GLY A 80 1.26 13.15 2.63
C GLY A 80 1.80 12.08 1.71
N GLY A 81 1.20 10.93 1.64
CA GLY A 81 1.49 9.79 0.79
C GLY A 81 2.74 9.83 -0.07
N ASP A 82 3.93 9.89 0.53
CA ASP A 82 5.15 10.08 -0.22
C ASP A 82 5.55 8.80 -0.95
N VAL A 83 5.78 8.92 -2.24
CA VAL A 83 6.61 7.98 -2.98
C VAL A 83 7.84 8.76 -3.46
N ASP A 84 8.85 8.78 -2.64
CA ASP A 84 10.16 9.31 -2.98
C ASP A 84 10.98 8.18 -3.58
N GLY A 85 11.13 8.17 -4.86
CA GLY A 85 11.82 7.10 -5.58
C GLY A 85 11.33 7.03 -7.01
N SER A 86 11.89 6.13 -7.78
CA SER A 86 11.61 6.02 -9.20
C SER A 86 11.17 4.60 -9.58
N ASN A 87 10.30 4.50 -10.59
CA ASN A 87 9.80 3.25 -11.13
C ASN A 87 9.09 2.38 -10.08
N ASN A 88 8.40 2.98 -9.13
CA ASN A 88 7.51 2.23 -8.26
C ASN A 88 6.17 2.04 -8.98
N ASP A 89 5.66 0.82 -8.93
CA ASP A 89 4.34 0.43 -9.41
C ASP A 89 3.44 0.17 -8.21
N GLU A 90 2.20 0.61 -8.26
CA GLU A 90 1.29 0.47 -7.13
C GLU A 90 -0.15 0.31 -7.59
N ASP A 91 -0.65 -0.91 -7.53
CA ASP A 91 -2.03 -1.26 -7.81
C ASP A 91 -2.84 -1.42 -6.51
N VAL A 92 -3.82 -0.57 -6.28
CA VAL A 92 -4.66 -0.65 -5.07
C VAL A 92 -6.13 -0.73 -5.39
N SER A 93 -6.77 -1.80 -4.96
CA SER A 93 -8.21 -1.98 -5.08
C SER A 93 -8.89 -2.10 -3.72
N GLN A 94 -9.83 -1.21 -3.44
CA GLN A 94 -10.56 -1.18 -2.18
C GLN A 94 -12.08 -1.23 -2.40
N THR A 95 -12.75 -2.06 -1.60
CA THR A 95 -14.20 -2.18 -1.59
C THR A 95 -14.73 -2.27 -0.15
N GLY A 96 -15.66 -1.41 0.25
CA GLY A 96 -16.39 -1.58 1.50
C GLY A 96 -15.86 -0.82 2.72
N GLY A 97 -15.17 0.28 2.58
CA GLY A 97 -14.71 1.12 3.68
C GLY A 97 -13.33 0.76 4.21
N ALA A 98 -12.47 0.25 3.35
CA ALA A 98 -11.10 -0.10 3.67
C ALA A 98 -10.17 1.12 3.79
N THR A 99 -9.10 0.97 4.52
CA THR A 99 -8.06 1.98 4.67
C THR A 99 -6.70 1.40 4.26
N TYR A 100 -6.01 2.11 3.39
CA TYR A 100 -4.64 1.84 3.03
C TYR A 100 -3.78 3.07 3.29
N GLY A 101 -2.70 2.88 3.98
CA GLY A 101 -1.63 3.85 4.11
C GLY A 101 -0.35 3.31 3.48
N ARG A 102 0.60 4.16 3.24
CA ARG A 102 1.91 3.75 2.73
C ARG A 102 2.96 4.81 2.97
N HIS A 103 4.16 4.48 2.52
CA HIS A 103 5.31 5.39 2.55
C HIS A 103 6.41 4.74 1.75
N ILE A 104 6.85 5.05 0.66
CA ILE A 104 7.82 4.27 -0.13
C ILE A 104 9.06 5.10 -0.33
N TRP A 105 10.16 5.07 -0.14
CA TRP A 105 11.33 5.88 -0.46
C TRP A 105 12.35 5.16 -1.34
N GLY A 106 12.03 3.99 -1.77
CA GLY A 106 12.88 3.16 -2.62
C GLY A 106 12.54 3.25 -4.09
N ASN A 107 13.23 2.48 -4.88
CA ASN A 107 13.04 2.39 -6.32
C ASN A 107 12.62 0.98 -6.72
N ASN A 108 11.90 0.88 -7.84
CA ASN A 108 11.48 -0.37 -8.46
C ASN A 108 10.66 -1.26 -7.50
N ASN A 109 9.90 -0.69 -6.60
CA ASN A 109 9.01 -1.45 -5.75
C ASN A 109 7.69 -1.71 -6.48
N ASP A 110 7.20 -2.94 -6.36
CA ASP A 110 5.92 -3.41 -6.85
C ASP A 110 5.02 -3.67 -5.65
N VAL A 111 3.84 -3.07 -5.62
CA VAL A 111 2.94 -3.10 -4.47
C VAL A 111 1.50 -3.32 -4.92
N ASP A 112 1.02 -4.51 -4.78
CA ASP A 112 -0.38 -4.87 -4.95
C ASP A 112 -1.10 -4.84 -3.61
N VAL A 113 -2.23 -4.18 -3.50
CA VAL A 113 -3.08 -4.22 -2.31
C VAL A 113 -4.54 -4.41 -2.71
N TYR A 114 -5.14 -5.49 -2.29
CA TYR A 114 -6.55 -5.77 -2.46
C TYR A 114 -7.26 -5.86 -1.11
N GLN A 115 -8.25 -4.99 -0.89
CA GLN A 115 -9.04 -4.96 0.34
C GLN A 115 -10.54 -5.04 0.03
N ASN A 116 -11.21 -6.04 0.55
CA ASN A 116 -12.66 -6.22 0.40
C ASN A 116 -13.33 -6.37 1.76
N GLY A 117 -13.78 -5.27 2.34
CA GLY A 117 -14.35 -5.16 3.67
C GLY A 117 -13.82 -3.93 4.41
N THR A 118 -13.98 -3.90 5.74
CA THR A 118 -13.48 -2.82 6.59
C THR A 118 -12.10 -3.18 7.14
N HIS A 119 -11.12 -3.24 6.28
CA HIS A 119 -9.77 -3.65 6.61
C HIS A 119 -8.82 -2.45 6.66
N THR A 120 -7.72 -2.61 7.36
CA THR A 120 -6.64 -1.63 7.40
C THR A 120 -5.31 -2.28 7.03
N HIS A 121 -4.63 -1.70 6.09
CA HIS A 121 -3.27 -2.07 5.73
C HIS A 121 -2.38 -0.83 5.71
N ASN A 122 -1.30 -0.87 6.43
CA ASN A 122 -0.25 0.13 6.38
C ASN A 122 1.02 -0.54 5.86
N ILE A 123 1.84 0.23 5.20
CA ILE A 123 3.12 -0.24 4.65
C ILE A 123 4.15 0.86 4.89
N ASP A 124 5.41 0.53 4.83
CA ASP A 124 6.48 1.50 4.97
C ASP A 124 7.72 0.89 4.33
N ILE A 125 8.30 1.21 3.32
CA ILE A 125 9.28 0.42 2.58
C ILE A 125 10.71 0.91 2.78
N HIS A 126 11.16 2.02 2.29
CA HIS A 126 12.50 2.59 2.36
C HIS A 126 13.63 1.79 1.68
N THR A 127 13.34 0.73 1.01
CA THR A 127 14.31 -0.13 0.31
C THR A 127 13.93 -0.28 -1.16
N ASP A 128 14.80 -0.86 -1.95
CA ASP A 128 14.60 -1.02 -3.38
C ASP A 128 14.17 -2.46 -3.75
N ASP A 129 13.57 -2.61 -4.94
CA ASP A 129 13.25 -3.90 -5.54
C ASP A 129 12.37 -4.81 -4.65
N VAL A 130 11.44 -4.24 -3.89
CA VAL A 130 10.49 -5.01 -3.07
C VAL A 130 9.29 -5.41 -3.90
N ASP A 131 8.88 -6.67 -3.75
CA ASP A 131 7.60 -7.20 -4.20
C ASP A 131 6.69 -7.38 -2.97
N HIS A 132 5.56 -6.69 -2.94
CA HIS A 132 4.64 -6.68 -1.81
C HIS A 132 3.20 -6.91 -2.26
N ASP A 133 2.64 -8.04 -1.88
CA ASP A 133 1.25 -8.39 -2.11
C ASP A 133 0.50 -8.48 -0.77
N ALA A 134 -0.60 -7.77 -0.63
CA ALA A 134 -1.46 -7.80 0.55
C ALA A 134 -2.91 -7.98 0.17
N HIS A 135 -3.49 -9.09 0.58
CA HIS A 135 -4.90 -9.41 0.32
C HIS A 135 -5.67 -9.55 1.63
N GLN A 136 -6.60 -8.63 1.86
CA GLN A 136 -7.50 -8.66 3.00
C GLN A 136 -8.95 -8.79 2.54
N SER A 137 -9.65 -9.82 2.99
CA SER A 137 -11.03 -10.07 2.58
C SER A 137 -11.86 -10.76 3.66
N GLY A 138 -13.19 -10.59 3.59
CA GLY A 138 -14.11 -11.21 4.51
C GLY A 138 -14.86 -10.23 5.39
N THR A 139 -15.61 -10.74 6.37
CA THR A 139 -16.47 -9.93 7.25
C THR A 139 -15.77 -9.44 8.52
N GLY A 140 -14.60 -9.97 8.84
CA GLY A 140 -13.76 -9.50 9.93
C GLY A 140 -13.10 -8.15 9.62
N SER A 141 -12.60 -7.48 10.64
CA SER A 141 -11.73 -6.31 10.48
C SER A 141 -10.28 -6.76 10.57
N HIS A 142 -9.64 -6.90 9.44
CA HIS A 142 -8.23 -7.29 9.41
C HIS A 142 -7.33 -6.06 9.52
N TYR A 143 -6.23 -6.25 10.19
CA TYR A 143 -5.19 -5.25 10.34
C TYR A 143 -3.84 -5.85 9.96
N SER A 144 -3.08 -5.14 9.18
CA SER A 144 -1.66 -5.40 8.99
C SER A 144 -0.88 -4.09 9.10
N HIS A 145 0.35 -4.21 9.46
CA HIS A 145 1.35 -3.13 9.41
C HIS A 145 2.63 -3.80 8.98
N VAL A 146 3.20 -3.39 7.91
CA VAL A 146 4.46 -3.99 7.48
C VAL A 146 5.61 -3.06 7.81
N TYR A 147 6.57 -2.84 7.45
CA TYR A 147 7.69 -1.96 7.76
C TYR A 147 9.00 -2.61 7.34
N TYR A 148 9.54 -2.30 6.28
CA TYR A 148 10.82 -2.85 5.84
C TYR A 148 11.99 -2.12 6.52
N TYR A 149 12.57 -1.15 5.94
CA TYR A 149 13.65 -0.28 6.36
C TYR A 149 15.07 -0.79 6.13
N GLY A 150 15.77 -0.12 5.23
CA GLY A 150 17.18 -0.34 4.92
C GLY A 150 17.43 -1.55 4.03
N SER A 151 18.64 -1.83 3.74
CA SER A 151 19.18 -2.75 2.73
C SER A 151 18.56 -4.16 2.66
N GLN A 152 17.30 -4.26 2.26
CA GLN A 152 16.60 -5.52 2.02
C GLN A 152 16.14 -5.65 0.57
N ASP A 153 16.89 -5.07 -0.34
CA ASP A 153 16.57 -5.06 -1.76
C ASP A 153 16.24 -6.47 -2.26
N GLY A 154 15.14 -6.61 -2.97
CA GLY A 154 14.63 -7.90 -3.43
C GLY A 154 13.84 -8.69 -2.39
N SER A 155 13.33 -8.08 -1.34
CA SER A 155 12.42 -8.75 -0.41
C SER A 155 11.04 -8.94 -1.01
N VAL A 156 10.41 -10.08 -0.69
CA VAL A 156 9.07 -10.45 -1.12
C VAL A 156 8.18 -10.68 0.10
N VAL A 157 7.03 -9.99 0.16
CA VAL A 157 6.06 -10.17 1.24
C VAL A 157 4.68 -10.45 0.68
N ASN A 158 4.24 -11.68 0.80
CA ASN A 158 2.88 -12.10 0.50
C ASN A 158 2.09 -12.22 1.80
N LEU A 159 1.10 -11.36 2.00
CA LEU A 159 0.25 -11.34 3.17
C LEU A 159 -1.21 -11.56 2.79
N MET A 160 -1.82 -12.60 3.36
CA MET A 160 -3.24 -12.87 3.16
C MET A 160 -3.96 -12.99 4.50
N GLN A 161 -4.97 -12.15 4.70
CA GLN A 161 -5.88 -12.20 5.85
C GLN A 161 -7.32 -12.31 5.34
N LYS A 162 -8.03 -13.34 5.75
CA LYS A 162 -9.38 -13.59 5.22
C LYS A 162 -10.33 -14.20 6.24
N ASP A 163 -11.59 -14.28 5.85
CA ASP A 163 -12.72 -14.86 6.58
C ASP A 163 -13.33 -13.95 7.66
N GLY A 164 -14.05 -14.51 8.63
CA GLY A 164 -14.95 -13.76 9.49
C GLY A 164 -14.36 -13.20 10.77
N ALA A 165 -13.15 -13.61 11.15
CA ALA A 165 -12.50 -13.16 12.37
C ALA A 165 -11.60 -11.93 12.14
N ASN A 166 -11.24 -11.25 13.21
CA ASN A 166 -10.31 -10.15 13.14
C ASN A 166 -8.87 -10.69 13.22
N HIS A 167 -8.13 -10.56 12.14
CA HIS A 167 -6.75 -10.97 12.09
C HIS A 167 -5.83 -9.77 12.21
N ASN A 168 -4.73 -9.97 12.91
CA ASN A 168 -3.72 -8.93 13.14
C ASN A 168 -2.34 -9.45 12.72
N ALA A 169 -1.62 -8.66 11.95
CA ALA A 169 -0.23 -8.88 11.65
C ALA A 169 0.54 -7.56 11.84
N GLN A 170 1.67 -7.65 12.48
CA GLN A 170 2.65 -6.56 12.56
C GLN A 170 4.00 -7.15 12.16
N ILE A 171 4.59 -6.64 11.13
CA ILE A 171 5.78 -7.22 10.53
C ILE A 171 6.83 -6.14 10.42
N THR A 172 8.05 -6.45 10.78
CA THR A 172 9.20 -5.57 10.63
C THR A 172 10.33 -6.37 10.02
N LEU A 173 10.76 -6.05 8.85
CA LEU A 173 11.79 -6.77 8.12
C LEU A 173 13.07 -5.91 8.06
N GLN A 174 13.72 -5.72 9.17
CA GLN A 174 15.01 -5.05 9.26
C GLN A 174 16.15 -6.05 9.03
N GLY A 175 17.02 -5.81 8.08
CA GLY A 175 18.15 -6.71 7.82
C GLY A 175 19.03 -6.25 6.68
N ASN A 176 20.12 -6.98 6.47
CA ASN A 176 21.08 -6.68 5.41
C ASN A 176 20.84 -7.46 4.12
N TYR A 177 19.94 -8.45 4.15
CA TYR A 177 19.66 -9.34 3.03
C TYR A 177 18.17 -9.56 2.85
N PRO A 178 17.71 -9.86 1.62
CA PRO A 178 16.31 -10.00 1.31
C PRO A 178 15.62 -11.09 2.12
N THR A 179 14.35 -10.87 2.41
CA THR A 179 13.50 -11.85 3.08
C THR A 179 12.27 -12.15 2.24
N THR A 180 11.98 -13.43 2.03
CA THR A 180 10.70 -13.88 1.49
C THR A 180 9.79 -14.28 2.65
N LEU A 181 8.68 -13.57 2.82
CA LEU A 181 7.65 -13.87 3.82
C LEU A 181 6.34 -14.24 3.14
N ASN A 182 5.80 -15.39 3.53
CA ASN A 182 4.44 -15.77 3.18
C ASN A 182 3.62 -15.94 4.47
N LEU A 183 2.63 -15.10 4.68
CA LEU A 183 1.73 -15.15 5.84
C LEU A 183 0.29 -15.35 5.40
N LEU A 184 -0.31 -16.43 5.87
CA LEU A 184 -1.75 -16.67 5.76
C LEU A 184 -2.39 -16.69 7.14
N GLN A 185 -3.40 -15.84 7.37
CA GLN A 185 -4.28 -15.88 8.53
C GLN A 185 -5.72 -16.07 8.04
N GLN A 186 -6.37 -17.14 8.49
CA GLN A 186 -7.72 -17.46 8.06
C GLN A 186 -8.54 -18.12 9.18
N GLY A 187 -9.85 -18.25 8.95
CA GLY A 187 -10.80 -18.93 9.82
C GLY A 187 -11.63 -17.98 10.70
N ASN A 188 -12.37 -18.56 11.62
CA ASN A 188 -13.39 -17.86 12.42
C ASN A 188 -12.91 -17.48 13.82
N SER A 189 -11.65 -17.65 14.14
CA SER A 189 -11.03 -17.21 15.39
C SER A 189 -9.94 -16.19 15.12
N ASN A 190 -9.87 -15.17 15.95
CA ASN A 190 -8.87 -14.10 15.80
C ASN A 190 -7.45 -14.67 15.82
N LYS A 191 -6.64 -14.25 14.86
CA LYS A 191 -5.23 -14.61 14.76
C LYS A 191 -4.39 -13.37 14.99
N SER A 192 -3.26 -13.57 15.64
CA SER A 192 -2.25 -12.52 15.78
C SER A 192 -0.88 -13.07 15.39
N TYR A 193 -0.17 -12.30 14.61
CA TYR A 193 1.18 -12.59 14.21
C TYR A 193 2.05 -11.36 14.35
N THR A 194 3.18 -11.50 14.99
CA THR A 194 4.18 -10.44 15.09
C THR A 194 5.54 -11.02 14.72
N LEU A 195 6.21 -10.38 13.81
CA LEU A 195 7.55 -10.75 13.36
C LEU A 195 8.45 -9.53 13.43
N THR A 196 9.65 -9.72 13.92
CA THR A 196 10.79 -8.84 13.64
C THR A 196 11.91 -9.70 13.08
N GLN A 197 12.14 -9.60 11.79
CA GLN A 197 13.15 -10.39 11.08
C GLN A 197 14.36 -9.51 10.79
N ASN A 198 15.53 -10.04 11.09
CA ASN A 198 16.80 -9.44 10.71
C ASN A 198 17.62 -10.50 9.97
N CYS A 199 17.50 -10.51 8.63
CA CYS A 199 18.20 -11.49 7.81
C CYS A 199 19.68 -11.17 7.69
N GLN A 200 20.52 -12.05 8.24
CA GLN A 200 21.98 -11.96 8.20
C GLN A 200 22.62 -12.94 7.21
N ASN A 201 21.79 -13.74 6.51
CA ASN A 201 22.24 -14.73 5.55
C ASN A 201 22.32 -14.10 4.15
N SER A 202 23.47 -14.10 3.55
CA SER A 202 23.72 -13.56 2.20
C SER A 202 22.92 -14.25 1.08
N ASN A 203 22.37 -15.42 1.32
CA ASN A 203 21.46 -16.08 0.39
C ASN A 203 19.99 -15.70 0.62
N GLY A 204 19.72 -14.76 1.51
CA GLY A 204 18.37 -14.40 1.90
C GLY A 204 17.79 -15.29 3.00
N CYS A 205 16.62 -14.89 3.49
CA CYS A 205 15.83 -15.63 4.48
C CYS A 205 14.44 -15.95 3.90
N SER A 206 13.85 -17.04 4.37
CA SER A 206 12.49 -17.41 3.99
C SER A 206 11.67 -17.80 5.21
N ILE A 207 10.46 -17.28 5.29
CA ILE A 207 9.50 -17.53 6.37
C ILE A 207 8.15 -17.84 5.74
N SER A 208 7.52 -18.92 6.19
CA SER A 208 6.15 -19.24 5.81
C SER A 208 5.34 -19.59 7.05
N VAL A 209 4.21 -18.92 7.21
CA VAL A 209 3.31 -19.05 8.36
C VAL A 209 1.88 -19.20 7.90
N THR A 210 1.21 -20.22 8.41
CA THR A 210 -0.23 -20.42 8.22
C THR A 210 -0.89 -20.51 9.58
N GLN A 211 -1.93 -19.72 9.80
CA GLN A 211 -2.78 -19.72 10.99
C GLN A 211 -4.24 -19.93 10.57
N GLU A 212 -4.83 -21.06 11.01
CA GLU A 212 -6.20 -21.48 10.69
C GLU A 212 -7.13 -21.52 11.91
#